data_0e116a2ef191bf8aca84e8fea01b7aea
#
_entry.id   0e116a2ef191bf8aca84e8fea01b7aea
#
_cell.length_a   1.000
_cell.length_b   1.000
_cell.length_c   1.000
_cell.angle_alpha   90.00
_cell.angle_beta   90.00
_cell.angle_gamma   90.00
#
_symmetry.space_group_name_H-M   'P 1'
#
loop_
_entity.id
_entity.type
_entity.pdbx_description
1 polymer ?
#
loop_
_entity_poly.entity_id
_entity_poly.type
_entity_poly.pdbx_seq_one_letter_code
_entity_poly.pdbx_strand_id
1 'polypeptide(L)'
;MADMPHADLLRGELTGALEKDTQTLRTIFGLPENADIVFRPFDAGGFSLCAVYTEGMAQSDKVADFILRACHAFDAGADAVAPQARAEYLLKNAVCIPQARLEERFAELVRQILGGMTALLIDGCEDALLMETRGFEKRAVQRTISESVVVGSQEGFVESLRTNITLMRRYV
;
A
#
# COMPACT_ATOMS: atom_id res chain seq x y z
N MET A 1 25.77 -9.11 -4.52
CA MET A 1 24.87 -8.13 -5.15
C MET A 1 25.33 -6.77 -4.66
N ALA A 2 25.82 -5.89 -5.56
CA ALA A 2 26.38 -4.60 -5.16
C ALA A 2 25.27 -3.77 -4.49
N ASP A 3 25.64 -3.12 -3.39
CA ASP A 3 24.80 -2.21 -2.61
C ASP A 3 24.48 -0.99 -3.50
N MET A 4 23.40 -1.06 -4.28
CA MET A 4 22.93 0.10 -5.03
C MET A 4 22.38 1.11 -4.02
N PRO A 5 22.84 2.37 -4.03
CA PRO A 5 22.33 3.36 -3.11
C PRO A 5 20.81 3.52 -3.31
N HIS A 6 20.06 3.62 -2.22
CA HIS A 6 18.58 3.74 -2.18
C HIS A 6 18.03 4.76 -3.18
N ALA A 7 18.79 5.82 -3.46
CA ALA A 7 18.43 6.86 -4.44
C ALA A 7 18.35 6.36 -5.88
N ASP A 8 19.16 5.38 -6.26
CA ASP A 8 19.14 4.83 -7.62
C ASP A 8 17.99 3.84 -7.80
N LEU A 9 17.65 3.07 -6.75
CA LEU A 9 16.47 2.18 -6.77
C LEU A 9 15.17 2.96 -6.91
N LEU A 10 15.06 4.13 -6.25
CA LEU A 10 13.88 5.00 -6.35
C LEU A 10 13.65 5.57 -7.75
N ARG A 11 14.70 5.70 -8.58
CA ARG A 11 14.60 6.19 -9.96
C ARG A 11 14.11 5.13 -10.94
N GLY A 12 14.07 3.87 -10.52
CA GLY A 12 13.66 2.74 -11.35
C GLY A 12 12.15 2.64 -11.50
N GLU A 13 11.78 1.76 -12.40
CA GLU A 13 10.41 1.37 -12.72
C GLU A 13 10.21 -0.12 -12.42
N LEU A 14 8.96 -0.54 -12.29
CA LEU A 14 8.59 -1.94 -12.13
C LEU A 14 9.06 -2.74 -13.34
N THR A 15 9.50 -3.95 -13.11
CA THR A 15 10.04 -4.83 -14.16
C THR A 15 9.04 -5.89 -14.63
N GLY A 16 7.88 -5.98 -13.97
CA GLY A 16 6.90 -7.03 -14.19
C GLY A 16 7.23 -8.37 -13.53
N ALA A 17 8.43 -8.51 -12.93
CA ALA A 17 8.80 -9.69 -12.17
C ALA A 17 8.44 -9.46 -10.68
N LEU A 18 7.32 -10.02 -10.22
CA LEU A 18 6.75 -9.76 -8.90
C LEU A 18 7.76 -9.96 -7.77
N GLU A 19 8.55 -11.01 -7.81
CA GLU A 19 9.55 -11.30 -6.78
C GLU A 19 10.67 -10.26 -6.77
N LYS A 20 11.17 -9.85 -7.94
CA LYS A 20 12.22 -8.85 -8.07
C LYS A 20 11.72 -7.47 -7.61
N ASP A 21 10.52 -7.09 -8.01
CA ASP A 21 9.93 -5.80 -7.69
C ASP A 21 9.58 -5.70 -6.21
N THR A 22 9.05 -6.76 -5.62
CA THR A 22 8.83 -6.84 -4.16
C THR A 22 10.15 -6.80 -3.39
N GLN A 23 11.21 -7.47 -3.85
CA GLN A 23 12.51 -7.42 -3.21
C GLN A 23 13.14 -6.01 -3.30
N THR A 24 12.98 -5.34 -4.44
CA THR A 24 13.42 -3.94 -4.60
C THR A 24 12.70 -3.02 -3.62
N LEU A 25 11.38 -3.12 -3.51
CA LEU A 25 10.61 -2.35 -2.53
C LEU A 25 11.01 -2.67 -1.08
N ARG A 26 11.26 -3.94 -0.74
CA ARG A 26 11.75 -4.32 0.60
C ARG A 26 13.08 -3.64 0.93
N THR A 27 13.98 -3.58 -0.05
CA THR A 27 15.27 -2.89 0.10
C THR A 27 15.08 -1.39 0.28
N ILE A 28 14.24 -0.75 -0.54
CA ILE A 28 13.94 0.69 -0.43
C ILE A 28 13.33 1.03 0.92
N PHE A 29 12.42 0.21 1.42
CA PHE A 29 11.78 0.42 2.73
C PHE A 29 12.65 0.03 3.92
N GLY A 30 13.83 -0.57 3.70
CA GLY A 30 14.74 -0.98 4.78
C GLY A 30 14.20 -2.14 5.62
N LEU A 31 13.56 -3.14 4.99
CA LEU A 31 13.16 -4.34 5.73
C LEU A 31 14.37 -5.25 5.97
N PRO A 32 14.44 -5.93 7.14
CA PRO A 32 13.38 -6.13 8.14
C PRO A 32 13.26 -5.05 9.23
N GLU A 33 14.13 -4.04 9.26
CA GLU A 33 14.17 -3.04 10.33
C GLU A 33 12.88 -2.21 10.39
N ASN A 34 12.28 -1.92 9.24
CA ASN A 34 11.00 -1.23 9.15
C ASN A 34 9.84 -2.23 9.12
N ALA A 35 9.35 -2.64 10.28
CA ALA A 35 8.29 -3.62 10.43
C ALA A 35 6.87 -3.11 10.09
N ASP A 36 6.72 -1.81 9.80
CA ASP A 36 5.41 -1.21 9.55
C ASP A 36 4.91 -1.37 8.11
N ILE A 37 5.79 -1.76 7.20
CA ILE A 37 5.41 -2.02 5.81
C ILE A 37 5.04 -3.48 5.65
N VAL A 38 3.79 -3.71 5.30
CA VAL A 38 3.23 -5.05 5.10
C VAL A 38 3.33 -5.43 3.63
N PHE A 39 3.92 -6.58 3.37
CA PHE A 39 3.90 -7.26 2.07
C PHE A 39 3.03 -8.49 2.21
N ARG A 40 1.87 -8.49 1.56
CA ARG A 40 0.90 -9.59 1.58
C ARG A 40 0.85 -10.27 0.21
N PRO A 41 1.64 -11.35 -0.03
CA PRO A 41 1.51 -12.15 -1.24
C PRO A 41 0.26 -13.03 -1.18
N PHE A 42 -0.39 -13.23 -2.31
CA PHE A 42 -1.53 -14.12 -2.48
C PHE A 42 -1.77 -14.42 -3.96
N ASP A 43 -2.49 -15.53 -4.23
CA ASP A 43 -2.91 -15.90 -5.58
C ASP A 43 -4.43 -15.72 -5.69
N ALA A 44 -4.90 -15.10 -6.75
CA ALA A 44 -6.31 -14.89 -7.01
C ALA A 44 -6.59 -14.75 -8.50
N GLY A 45 -7.68 -15.32 -9.00
CA GLY A 45 -8.09 -15.27 -10.40
C GLY A 45 -7.04 -15.83 -11.37
N GLY A 46 -6.13 -16.70 -10.89
CA GLY A 46 -5.01 -17.23 -11.66
C GLY A 46 -3.80 -16.30 -11.77
N PHE A 47 -3.78 -15.20 -11.02
CA PHE A 47 -2.64 -14.28 -10.96
C PHE A 47 -1.92 -14.38 -9.61
N SER A 48 -0.58 -14.29 -9.64
CA SER A 48 0.21 -14.09 -8.43
C SER A 48 0.31 -12.60 -8.14
N LEU A 49 -0.03 -12.20 -6.92
CA LEU A 49 -0.26 -10.83 -6.51
C LEU A 49 0.48 -10.54 -5.19
N CYS A 50 0.84 -9.27 -4.98
CA CYS A 50 1.34 -8.82 -3.68
C CYS A 50 0.75 -7.46 -3.33
N ALA A 51 -0.02 -7.39 -2.26
CA ALA A 51 -0.48 -6.13 -1.70
C ALA A 51 0.59 -5.55 -0.76
N VAL A 52 0.93 -4.28 -0.96
CA VAL A 52 1.93 -3.55 -0.15
C VAL A 52 1.30 -2.30 0.43
N TYR A 53 1.38 -2.15 1.75
CA TYR A 53 0.78 -1.01 2.46
C TYR A 53 1.47 -0.75 3.80
N THR A 54 1.26 0.44 4.35
CA THR A 54 1.75 0.82 5.68
C THR A 54 0.69 0.50 6.73
N GLU A 55 1.03 -0.35 7.70
CA GLU A 55 0.15 -0.68 8.82
C GLU A 55 -0.18 0.57 9.65
N GLY A 56 -1.46 0.74 9.98
CA GLY A 56 -1.95 1.91 10.72
C GLY A 56 -2.21 3.16 9.86
N MET A 57 -1.67 3.23 8.63
CA MET A 57 -1.97 4.31 7.68
C MET A 57 -3.04 3.88 6.67
N ALA A 58 -2.97 2.63 6.20
CA ALA A 58 -4.02 2.01 5.41
C ALA A 58 -5.11 1.44 6.32
N GLN A 59 -6.37 1.57 5.93
CA GLN A 59 -7.52 1.01 6.62
C GLN A 59 -7.61 -0.49 6.31
N SER A 60 -7.37 -1.33 7.32
CA SER A 60 -7.29 -2.79 7.17
C SER A 60 -8.56 -3.40 6.56
N ASP A 61 -9.74 -2.89 6.93
CA ASP A 61 -11.01 -3.36 6.37
C ASP A 61 -11.12 -3.07 4.87
N LYS A 62 -10.65 -1.90 4.40
CA LYS A 62 -10.62 -1.60 2.97
C LYS A 62 -9.69 -2.55 2.22
N VAL A 63 -8.51 -2.83 2.78
CA VAL A 63 -7.57 -3.78 2.16
C VAL A 63 -8.18 -5.18 2.11
N ALA A 64 -8.76 -5.64 3.22
CA ALA A 64 -9.34 -6.97 3.30
C ALA A 64 -10.55 -7.15 2.37
N ASP A 65 -11.52 -6.22 2.40
CA ASP A 65 -12.81 -6.40 1.74
C ASP A 65 -12.79 -5.97 0.27
N PHE A 66 -12.15 -4.84 -0.05
CA PHE A 66 -12.22 -4.26 -1.40
C PHE A 66 -11.02 -4.61 -2.27
N ILE A 67 -9.95 -5.21 -1.73
CA ILE A 67 -8.80 -5.68 -2.48
C ILE A 67 -8.70 -7.19 -2.40
N LEU A 68 -8.35 -7.74 -1.22
CA LEU A 68 -8.06 -9.19 -1.11
C LEU A 68 -9.30 -10.03 -1.43
N ARG A 69 -10.43 -9.76 -0.77
CA ARG A 69 -11.68 -10.51 -1.00
C ARG A 69 -12.24 -10.30 -2.41
N ALA A 70 -12.16 -9.07 -2.92
CA ALA A 70 -12.61 -8.76 -4.28
C ALA A 70 -11.79 -9.51 -5.34
N CYS A 71 -10.46 -9.56 -5.19
CA CYS A 71 -9.60 -10.35 -6.08
C CYS A 71 -9.86 -11.86 -5.96
N HIS A 72 -10.10 -12.39 -4.74
CA HIS A 72 -10.43 -13.81 -4.56
C HIS A 72 -11.81 -14.20 -5.10
N ALA A 73 -12.77 -13.29 -5.08
CA ALA A 73 -14.10 -13.53 -5.63
C ALA A 73 -14.13 -13.50 -7.16
N PHE A 74 -13.06 -13.02 -7.76
CA PHE A 74 -12.95 -12.84 -9.19
C PHE A 74 -12.19 -14.02 -9.83
N ASP A 75 -12.79 -14.67 -10.82
CA ASP A 75 -12.18 -15.71 -11.64
C ASP A 75 -11.99 -15.17 -13.06
N ALA A 76 -10.76 -14.83 -13.40
CA ALA A 76 -10.43 -14.23 -14.68
C ALA A 76 -10.27 -15.26 -15.81
N GLY A 77 -10.05 -16.54 -15.47
CA GLY A 77 -9.44 -17.46 -16.40
C GLY A 77 -8.05 -16.93 -16.81
N ALA A 78 -7.04 -17.19 -16.00
CA ALA A 78 -5.68 -16.58 -16.08
C ALA A 78 -5.07 -16.54 -17.49
N ASP A 79 -5.39 -17.52 -18.32
CA ASP A 79 -4.86 -17.66 -19.68
C ASP A 79 -5.50 -16.69 -20.67
N ALA A 80 -6.61 -16.01 -20.30
CA ALA A 80 -7.34 -15.13 -21.21
C ALA A 80 -6.81 -13.68 -21.23
N VAL A 81 -5.94 -13.30 -20.27
CA VAL A 81 -5.45 -11.92 -20.12
C VAL A 81 -3.93 -11.87 -20.28
N ALA A 82 -3.47 -11.13 -21.29
CA ALA A 82 -2.05 -10.89 -21.48
C ALA A 82 -1.42 -10.27 -20.21
N PRO A 83 -0.19 -10.69 -19.81
CA PRO A 83 0.43 -10.22 -18.58
C PRO A 83 0.39 -8.70 -18.40
N GLN A 84 0.73 -7.94 -19.43
CA GLN A 84 0.75 -6.48 -19.41
C GLN A 84 -0.63 -5.82 -19.21
N ALA A 85 -1.71 -6.53 -19.54
CA ALA A 85 -3.07 -6.03 -19.42
C ALA A 85 -3.74 -6.38 -18.06
N ARG A 86 -3.08 -7.18 -17.21
CA ARG A 86 -3.66 -7.69 -15.95
C ARG A 86 -4.03 -6.58 -14.98
N ALA A 87 -3.18 -5.55 -14.85
CA ALA A 87 -3.45 -4.44 -13.95
C ALA A 87 -4.70 -3.67 -14.35
N GLU A 88 -4.83 -3.31 -15.62
CA GLU A 88 -6.01 -2.64 -16.15
C GLU A 88 -7.26 -3.53 -16.06
N TYR A 89 -7.11 -4.82 -16.29
CA TYR A 89 -8.18 -5.79 -16.20
C TYR A 89 -8.70 -5.94 -14.77
N LEU A 90 -7.80 -6.05 -13.76
CA LEU A 90 -8.19 -6.07 -12.35
C LEU A 90 -8.83 -4.77 -11.90
N LEU A 91 -8.31 -3.63 -12.37
CA LEU A 91 -8.88 -2.32 -12.07
C LEU A 91 -10.33 -2.19 -12.55
N LYS A 92 -10.65 -2.75 -13.72
CA LYS A 92 -11.99 -2.67 -14.32
C LYS A 92 -12.98 -3.69 -13.77
N ASN A 93 -12.49 -4.88 -13.38
CA ASN A 93 -13.37 -6.02 -13.16
C ASN A 93 -13.37 -6.57 -11.73
N ALA A 94 -12.31 -6.34 -10.95
CA ALA A 94 -12.17 -6.93 -9.63
C ALA A 94 -12.15 -5.89 -8.51
N VAL A 95 -11.33 -4.85 -8.65
CA VAL A 95 -11.11 -3.87 -7.57
C VAL A 95 -12.33 -2.97 -7.38
N CYS A 96 -12.84 -2.91 -6.14
CA CYS A 96 -14.03 -2.14 -5.79
C CYS A 96 -13.70 -0.80 -5.09
N ILE A 97 -12.51 -0.24 -5.32
CA ILE A 97 -12.09 1.04 -4.75
C ILE A 97 -12.28 2.14 -5.79
N PRO A 98 -13.09 3.19 -5.51
CA PRO A 98 -13.41 4.23 -6.48
C PRO A 98 -12.21 5.04 -6.95
N GLN A 99 -11.21 5.22 -6.09
CA GLN A 99 -9.98 5.95 -6.41
C GLN A 99 -8.84 4.96 -6.53
N ALA A 100 -8.60 4.50 -7.74
CA ALA A 100 -7.49 3.62 -8.09
C ALA A 100 -6.87 4.09 -9.41
N ARG A 101 -5.55 3.89 -9.55
CA ARG A 101 -4.79 4.23 -10.75
C ARG A 101 -3.61 3.29 -10.93
N LEU A 102 -3.08 3.26 -12.15
CA LEU A 102 -1.84 2.57 -12.48
C LEU A 102 -0.63 3.43 -12.13
N GLU A 103 0.45 2.78 -11.73
CA GLU A 103 1.75 3.43 -11.48
C GLU A 103 2.89 2.44 -11.69
N GLU A 104 3.91 2.85 -12.43
CA GLU A 104 5.08 2.06 -12.79
C GLU A 104 6.34 2.42 -11.98
N ARG A 105 6.42 3.66 -11.43
CA ARG A 105 7.64 4.20 -10.83
C ARG A 105 7.74 3.89 -9.34
N PHE A 106 8.88 3.34 -8.91
CA PHE A 106 9.13 3.05 -7.50
C PHE A 106 9.01 4.28 -6.60
N ALA A 107 9.52 5.45 -7.02
CA ALA A 107 9.45 6.67 -6.21
C ALA A 107 8.00 7.05 -5.86
N GLU A 108 7.10 6.97 -6.83
CA GLU A 108 5.69 7.30 -6.61
C GLU A 108 4.98 6.23 -5.79
N LEU A 109 5.26 4.95 -6.05
CA LEU A 109 4.74 3.83 -5.24
C LEU A 109 5.11 4.00 -3.77
N VAL A 110 6.40 4.22 -3.49
CA VAL A 110 6.92 4.42 -2.12
C VAL A 110 6.25 5.61 -1.45
N ARG A 111 6.17 6.75 -2.14
CA ARG A 111 5.54 7.96 -1.62
C ARG A 111 4.07 7.71 -1.25
N GLN A 112 3.33 7.01 -2.10
CA GLN A 112 1.91 6.75 -1.88
C GLN A 112 1.66 5.69 -0.79
N ILE A 113 2.49 4.64 -0.74
CA ILE A 113 2.40 3.61 0.30
C ILE A 113 2.68 4.21 1.68
N LEU A 114 3.70 5.06 1.81
CA LEU A 114 3.98 5.79 3.05
C LEU A 114 2.84 6.76 3.41
N GLY A 115 2.14 7.31 2.42
CA GLY A 115 0.96 8.13 2.60
C GLY A 115 -0.32 7.35 2.96
N GLY A 116 -0.29 6.01 3.03
CA GLY A 116 -1.41 5.16 3.44
C GLY A 116 -2.26 4.61 2.28
N MET A 117 -1.83 4.75 1.04
CA MET A 117 -2.41 3.99 -0.08
C MET A 117 -1.90 2.55 -0.06
N THR A 118 -2.63 1.66 -0.71
CA THR A 118 -2.19 0.29 -0.96
C THR A 118 -1.77 0.15 -2.42
N ALA A 119 -0.58 -0.41 -2.64
CA ALA A 119 -0.14 -0.85 -3.95
C ALA A 119 -0.40 -2.34 -4.12
N LEU A 120 -0.96 -2.75 -5.25
CA LEU A 120 -1.10 -4.15 -5.65
C LEU A 120 -0.18 -4.39 -6.85
N LEU A 121 0.89 -5.16 -6.62
CA LEU A 121 1.79 -5.64 -7.65
C LEU A 121 1.25 -6.94 -8.22
N ILE A 122 1.47 -7.15 -9.52
CA ILE A 122 0.89 -8.25 -10.29
C ILE A 122 2.00 -8.90 -11.11
N ASP A 123 2.14 -10.20 -11.00
CA ASP A 123 3.16 -10.91 -11.77
C ASP A 123 2.94 -10.80 -13.27
N GLY A 124 4.01 -10.49 -14.01
CA GLY A 124 4.00 -10.25 -15.44
C GLY A 124 3.57 -8.84 -15.85
N CYS A 125 3.31 -7.91 -14.90
CA CYS A 125 2.83 -6.56 -15.19
C CYS A 125 3.81 -5.50 -14.68
N GLU A 126 4.18 -4.56 -15.56
CA GLU A 126 5.06 -3.43 -15.22
C GLU A 126 4.31 -2.28 -14.53
N ASP A 127 2.99 -2.39 -14.43
CA ASP A 127 2.12 -1.47 -13.69
C ASP A 127 1.61 -2.11 -12.38
N ALA A 128 1.68 -1.38 -11.28
CA ALA A 128 0.98 -1.68 -10.05
C ALA A 128 -0.32 -0.87 -9.95
N LEU A 129 -1.32 -1.41 -9.26
CA LEU A 129 -2.53 -0.67 -8.89
C LEU A 129 -2.30 0.09 -7.58
N LEU A 130 -2.35 1.42 -7.61
CA LEU A 130 -2.40 2.26 -6.43
C LEU A 130 -3.86 2.55 -6.07
N MET A 131 -4.25 2.21 -4.84
CA MET A 131 -5.63 2.26 -4.37
C MET A 131 -5.76 3.11 -3.11
N GLU A 132 -6.79 3.96 -3.05
CA GLU A 132 -7.07 4.84 -1.93
C GLU A 132 -7.63 4.05 -0.75
N THR A 133 -6.73 3.66 0.14
CA THR A 133 -7.06 2.91 1.36
C THR A 133 -6.83 3.72 2.62
N ARG A 134 -6.43 4.98 2.51
CA ARG A 134 -6.22 5.84 3.68
C ARG A 134 -7.43 5.81 4.59
N GLY A 135 -7.18 5.60 5.84
CA GLY A 135 -8.22 5.56 6.84
C GLY A 135 -7.58 5.57 8.20
N PHE A 136 -7.62 6.71 8.83
CA PHE A 136 -7.23 6.82 10.23
C PHE A 136 -8.38 6.24 11.04
N GLU A 137 -8.10 5.32 11.95
CA GLU A 137 -9.09 4.91 12.94
C GLU A 137 -9.57 6.18 13.67
N LYS A 138 -10.78 6.62 13.36
CA LYS A 138 -11.45 7.72 14.04
C LYS A 138 -11.95 7.26 15.40
N ARG A 139 -11.10 6.63 16.22
CA ARG A 139 -11.43 6.43 17.63
C ARG A 139 -11.00 7.66 18.39
N ALA A 140 -12.01 8.44 18.71
CA ALA A 140 -12.05 9.43 19.79
C ALA A 140 -10.66 9.91 20.26
N VAL A 141 -9.96 10.65 19.41
CA VAL A 141 -8.92 11.56 19.90
C VAL A 141 -9.68 12.55 20.76
N GLN A 142 -9.70 12.32 22.07
CA GLN A 142 -10.31 13.22 23.02
C GLN A 142 -9.48 14.48 23.10
N ARG A 143 -10.15 15.63 23.23
CA ARG A 143 -9.48 16.90 23.55
C ARG A 143 -8.67 16.71 24.82
N THR A 144 -7.42 17.09 24.80
CA THR A 144 -6.62 17.19 26.03
C THR A 144 -7.30 18.16 26.98
N ILE A 145 -7.69 17.66 28.17
CA ILE A 145 -8.42 18.45 29.18
C ILE A 145 -7.46 19.45 29.86
N SER A 146 -6.15 19.26 29.77
CA SER A 146 -5.13 20.00 30.51
C SER A 146 -4.54 21.21 29.80
N GLU A 147 -4.61 21.32 28.46
CA GLU A 147 -4.12 22.48 27.73
C GLU A 147 -4.99 22.78 26.50
N SER A 148 -5.65 23.93 26.49
CA SER A 148 -6.38 24.41 25.32
C SER A 148 -5.42 25.16 24.38
N VAL A 149 -5.05 24.54 23.26
CA VAL A 149 -4.32 25.22 22.20
C VAL A 149 -5.31 26.08 21.41
N VAL A 150 -5.08 27.40 21.37
CA VAL A 150 -5.97 28.37 20.72
C VAL A 150 -5.88 28.28 19.19
N VAL A 151 -4.73 27.80 18.66
CA VAL A 151 -4.50 27.61 17.21
C VAL A 151 -3.63 26.36 17.03
N GLY A 152 -4.18 25.32 16.37
CA GLY A 152 -3.45 24.08 16.07
C GLY A 152 -4.27 22.81 16.26
N SER A 153 -3.63 21.66 16.03
CA SER A 153 -4.27 20.34 16.25
C SER A 153 -4.57 20.13 17.74
N GLN A 154 -5.81 19.79 18.06
CA GLN A 154 -6.27 19.46 19.41
C GLN A 154 -6.23 17.93 19.66
N GLU A 155 -5.54 17.18 18.82
CA GLU A 155 -5.41 15.74 18.93
C GLU A 155 -4.29 15.39 19.93
N GLY A 156 -4.61 14.67 21.00
CA GLY A 156 -3.67 14.20 22.02
C GLY A 156 -3.35 12.71 21.87
N PHE A 157 -2.23 12.27 22.45
CA PHE A 157 -1.89 10.86 22.53
C PHE A 157 -2.91 10.10 23.40
N VAL A 158 -3.17 8.86 22.99
CA VAL A 158 -4.05 7.91 23.68
C VAL A 158 -3.23 6.71 24.18
N GLU A 159 -3.86 5.80 24.93
CA GLU A 159 -3.17 4.63 25.51
C GLU A 159 -2.64 3.65 24.46
N SER A 160 -3.14 3.69 23.22
CA SER A 160 -2.70 2.85 22.12
C SER A 160 -1.45 3.42 21.47
N LEU A 161 -0.31 2.73 21.62
CA LEU A 161 0.95 3.11 20.99
C LEU A 161 0.81 3.19 19.45
N ARG A 162 0.10 2.26 18.84
CA ARG A 162 -0.13 2.22 17.39
C ARG A 162 -0.87 3.47 16.91
N THR A 163 -1.93 3.88 17.62
CA THR A 163 -2.68 5.11 17.31
C THR A 163 -1.79 6.35 17.42
N ASN A 164 -0.92 6.40 18.42
CA ASN A 164 0.00 7.52 18.63
C ASN A 164 1.08 7.59 17.53
N ILE A 165 1.62 6.45 17.08
CA ILE A 165 2.56 6.39 15.95
C ILE A 165 1.87 6.88 14.67
N THR A 166 0.65 6.45 14.40
CA THR A 166 -0.14 6.91 13.25
C THR A 166 -0.38 8.41 13.30
N LEU A 167 -0.69 8.94 14.48
CA LEU A 167 -0.86 10.37 14.70
C LEU A 167 0.43 11.15 14.37
N MET A 168 1.58 10.72 14.89
CA MET A 168 2.87 11.33 14.58
C MET A 168 3.18 11.34 13.09
N ARG A 169 2.99 10.22 12.40
CA ARG A 169 3.23 10.11 10.95
C ARG A 169 2.36 11.03 10.10
N ARG A 170 1.20 11.41 10.61
CA ARG A 170 0.27 12.31 9.94
C ARG A 170 0.76 13.76 9.93
N TYR A 171 1.58 14.15 10.92
CA TYR A 171 2.06 15.53 11.12
C TYR A 171 3.53 15.72 10.78
N VAL A 172 4.25 14.67 10.40
CA VAL A 172 5.64 14.71 9.92
C VAL A 172 5.69 14.47 8.42
#